data_05e9815a85dbd74b9099241c74503769
#
_entry.id   05e9815a85dbd74b9099241c74503769
#
_cell.length_a   1.000
_cell.length_b   1.000
_cell.length_c   1.000
_cell.angle_alpha   90.00
_cell.angle_beta   90.00
_cell.angle_gamma   90.00
#
_symmetry.space_group_name_H-M   'P 1'
#
loop_
_entity.id
_entity.type
_entity.pdbx_description
1 polymer ?
#
loop_
_entity_poly.entity_id
_entity_poly.type
_entity_poly.pdbx_seq_one_letter_code
_entity_poly.pdbx_strand_id
1 'polypeptide(L)'
;MAVYFSTDSRRNKKGDYLIRLSWHYSGARFQTTIGLTTKHDISRNRVKSGNKKNSKNMTFEEINFHLKKIEDFLKQCEAYSLKLGVDLQCGTMRALYKDFKSGNYSSEAEIIEKWITISPGNGDYWRSYDDHFYKKLCIATDSANMEKKYVIYQELFGYSRILSMPIEDFYGDVEYNGRVIKRFEEIPSEFALWL
;
A
#
# COMPACT_ATOMS: atom_id res chain seq x y z
N MET A 1 2.76 -5.98 -13.21
CA MET A 1 1.68 -5.01 -12.94
C MET A 1 0.77 -4.80 -14.15
N ALA A 2 -0.54 -4.60 -13.91
CA ALA A 2 -1.46 -4.19 -14.96
C ALA A 2 -2.36 -3.05 -14.46
N VAL A 3 -2.36 -1.94 -15.20
CA VAL A 3 -3.24 -0.78 -14.98
C VAL A 3 -4.25 -0.74 -16.11
N TYR A 4 -5.52 -0.68 -15.75
CA TYR A 4 -6.61 -0.61 -16.72
C TYR A 4 -7.54 0.55 -16.40
N PHE A 5 -7.90 1.30 -17.43
CA PHE A 5 -9.00 2.26 -17.37
C PHE A 5 -10.17 1.73 -18.17
N SER A 6 -11.36 1.85 -17.62
CA SER A 6 -12.61 1.46 -18.25
C SER A 6 -13.70 2.47 -17.95
N THR A 7 -14.74 2.47 -18.76
CA THR A 7 -15.95 3.24 -18.45
C THR A 7 -16.86 2.40 -17.55
N ASP A 8 -17.52 3.04 -16.58
CA ASP A 8 -18.65 2.43 -15.87
C ASP A 8 -19.82 2.32 -16.85
N SER A 9 -20.61 1.25 -16.74
CA SER A 9 -21.83 1.07 -17.53
C SER A 9 -22.89 2.13 -17.27
N ARG A 10 -22.81 2.79 -16.11
CA ARG A 10 -23.76 3.84 -15.72
C ARG A 10 -23.29 5.21 -16.16
N ARG A 11 -24.21 5.95 -16.78
CA ARG A 11 -24.00 7.36 -17.09
C ARG A 11 -24.41 8.24 -15.91
N ASN A 12 -23.72 9.34 -15.74
CA ASN A 12 -24.15 10.38 -14.81
C ASN A 12 -25.39 11.13 -15.36
N LYS A 13 -25.97 12.02 -14.55
CA LYS A 13 -27.13 12.85 -14.97
C LYS A 13 -26.90 13.72 -16.21
N LYS A 14 -25.63 13.93 -16.59
CA LYS A 14 -25.23 14.72 -17.78
C LYS A 14 -24.87 13.84 -18.99
N GLY A 15 -25.09 12.52 -18.89
CA GLY A 15 -24.88 11.55 -19.95
C GLY A 15 -23.43 11.11 -20.15
N ASP A 16 -22.51 11.46 -19.23
CA ASP A 16 -21.13 11.00 -19.29
C ASP A 16 -20.96 9.68 -18.54
N TYR A 17 -20.01 8.88 -18.99
CA TYR A 17 -19.54 7.69 -18.26
C TYR A 17 -18.50 8.07 -17.21
N LEU A 18 -18.58 7.49 -16.03
CA LEU A 18 -17.52 7.56 -15.03
C LEU A 18 -16.35 6.71 -15.50
N ILE A 19 -15.13 7.21 -15.30
CA ILE A 19 -13.92 6.45 -15.57
C ILE A 19 -13.50 5.69 -14.30
N ARG A 20 -13.31 4.39 -14.45
CA ARG A 20 -12.87 3.48 -13.41
C ARG A 20 -11.42 3.08 -13.64
N LEU A 21 -10.63 3.14 -12.59
CA LEU A 21 -9.28 2.58 -12.51
C LEU A 21 -9.35 1.17 -11.92
N SER A 22 -8.67 0.23 -12.54
CA SER A 22 -8.35 -1.08 -11.98
C SER A 22 -6.84 -1.28 -12.00
N TRP A 23 -6.27 -1.57 -10.85
CA TRP A 23 -4.84 -1.83 -10.70
C TRP A 23 -4.64 -3.21 -10.09
N HIS A 24 -3.81 -4.03 -10.74
CA HIS A 24 -3.51 -5.39 -10.32
C HIS A 24 -2.00 -5.53 -10.13
N TYR A 25 -1.59 -5.97 -8.94
CA TYR A 25 -0.20 -6.18 -8.59
C TYR A 25 -0.07 -7.35 -7.62
N SER A 26 0.81 -8.31 -7.90
CA SER A 26 1.16 -9.45 -7.02
C SER A 26 -0.06 -10.10 -6.34
N GLY A 27 -1.12 -10.41 -7.11
CA GLY A 27 -2.37 -10.99 -6.58
C GLY A 27 -3.33 -9.99 -5.92
N ALA A 28 -2.89 -8.78 -5.57
CA ALA A 28 -3.76 -7.74 -5.06
C ALA A 28 -4.51 -7.02 -6.18
N ARG A 29 -5.77 -6.69 -5.94
CA ARG A 29 -6.60 -5.93 -6.87
C ARG A 29 -7.17 -4.70 -6.18
N PHE A 30 -6.90 -3.54 -6.75
CA PHE A 30 -7.48 -2.27 -6.34
C PHE A 30 -8.37 -1.70 -7.43
N GLN A 31 -9.57 -1.26 -7.09
CA GLN A 31 -10.49 -0.60 -8.00
C GLN A 31 -11.07 0.66 -7.37
N THR A 32 -11.16 1.73 -8.16
CA THR A 32 -11.79 2.99 -7.75
C THR A 32 -12.28 3.78 -8.95
N THR A 33 -13.15 4.75 -8.72
CA THR A 33 -13.47 5.79 -9.70
C THR A 33 -12.47 6.93 -9.56
N ILE A 34 -11.94 7.42 -10.68
CA ILE A 34 -10.91 8.47 -10.65
C ILE A 34 -11.48 9.90 -10.58
N GLY A 35 -12.80 10.04 -10.58
CA GLY A 35 -13.47 11.34 -10.55
C GLY A 35 -13.45 12.09 -11.89
N LEU A 36 -12.96 11.46 -12.96
CA LEU A 36 -13.08 11.92 -14.32
C LEU A 36 -14.26 11.26 -15.01
N THR A 37 -14.80 11.95 -15.99
CA THR A 37 -15.91 11.46 -16.84
C THR A 37 -15.55 11.59 -18.30
N THR A 38 -16.18 10.80 -19.15
CA THR A 38 -16.01 10.86 -20.62
C THR A 38 -17.31 10.57 -21.33
N LYS A 39 -17.48 11.11 -22.53
CA LYS A 39 -18.56 10.75 -23.48
C LYS A 39 -18.16 9.65 -24.45
N HIS A 40 -16.92 9.24 -24.44
CA HIS A 40 -16.32 8.32 -25.38
C HIS A 40 -15.86 7.04 -24.68
N ASP A 41 -15.82 5.96 -25.43
CA ASP A 41 -15.27 4.70 -24.94
C ASP A 41 -13.77 4.81 -24.62
N ILE A 42 -13.31 3.94 -23.72
CA ILE A 42 -11.90 3.74 -23.42
C ILE A 42 -11.41 2.48 -24.14
N SER A 43 -10.31 2.61 -24.86
CA SER A 43 -9.61 1.50 -25.49
C SER A 43 -8.10 1.67 -25.27
N ARG A 44 -7.41 0.57 -24.92
CA ARG A 44 -5.97 0.57 -24.64
C ARG A 44 -5.58 1.67 -23.64
N ASN A 45 -6.37 1.80 -22.55
CA ASN A 45 -6.17 2.80 -21.50
C ASN A 45 -6.29 4.26 -21.96
N ARG A 46 -6.93 4.54 -23.08
CA ARG A 46 -7.12 5.90 -23.59
C ARG A 46 -8.55 6.10 -24.04
N VAL A 47 -9.06 7.29 -23.79
CA VAL A 47 -10.34 7.74 -24.35
C VAL A 47 -10.18 7.87 -25.85
N LYS A 48 -11.09 7.28 -26.61
CA LYS A 48 -11.11 7.39 -28.07
C LYS A 48 -11.30 8.84 -28.50
N SER A 49 -10.70 9.22 -29.61
CA SER A 49 -10.85 10.56 -30.19
C SER A 49 -12.31 10.91 -30.47
N GLY A 50 -12.65 12.16 -30.27
CA GLY A 50 -14.01 12.66 -30.53
C GLY A 50 -14.16 14.14 -30.20
N ASN A 51 -15.09 14.80 -30.84
CA ASN A 51 -15.28 16.25 -30.74
C ASN A 51 -16.10 16.69 -29.51
N LYS A 52 -16.68 15.75 -28.76
CA LYS A 52 -17.55 16.08 -27.63
C LYS A 52 -16.75 16.21 -26.34
N LYS A 53 -16.81 17.39 -25.73
CA LYS A 53 -16.30 17.60 -24.38
C LYS A 53 -17.18 16.92 -23.32
N ASN A 54 -16.58 16.51 -22.20
CA ASN A 54 -17.34 15.98 -21.07
C ASN A 54 -18.09 17.08 -20.31
N SER A 55 -18.81 16.70 -19.26
CA SER A 55 -19.57 17.62 -18.42
C SER A 55 -18.75 18.64 -17.63
N LYS A 56 -17.43 18.47 -17.58
CA LYS A 56 -16.44 19.41 -17.02
C LYS A 56 -15.74 20.23 -18.09
N ASN A 57 -16.26 20.23 -19.32
CA ASN A 57 -15.71 20.94 -20.49
C ASN A 57 -14.30 20.45 -20.92
N MET A 58 -13.89 19.25 -20.53
CA MET A 58 -12.60 18.66 -20.88
C MET A 58 -12.67 17.96 -22.24
N THR A 59 -11.62 18.12 -23.03
CA THR A 59 -11.40 17.38 -24.28
C THR A 59 -10.91 15.95 -23.99
N PHE A 60 -10.89 15.10 -25.01
CA PHE A 60 -10.36 13.74 -24.86
C PHE A 60 -8.85 13.74 -24.63
N GLU A 61 -8.11 14.71 -25.17
CA GLU A 61 -6.68 14.89 -24.95
C GLU A 61 -6.38 15.24 -23.48
N GLU A 62 -7.13 16.18 -22.91
CA GLU A 62 -6.99 16.57 -21.51
C GLU A 62 -7.30 15.40 -20.57
N ILE A 63 -8.35 14.63 -20.88
CA ILE A 63 -8.67 13.42 -20.12
C ILE A 63 -7.51 12.41 -20.24
N ASN A 64 -7.02 12.15 -21.45
CA ASN A 64 -5.92 11.23 -21.69
C ASN A 64 -4.61 11.65 -21.00
N PHE A 65 -4.34 12.96 -20.91
CA PHE A 65 -3.23 13.47 -20.12
C PHE A 65 -3.35 13.11 -18.65
N HIS A 66 -4.55 13.26 -18.05
CA HIS A 66 -4.78 12.85 -16.67
C HIS A 66 -4.68 11.32 -16.47
N LEU A 67 -5.18 10.52 -17.42
CA LEU A 67 -5.03 9.05 -17.35
C LEU A 67 -3.57 8.65 -17.39
N LYS A 68 -2.76 9.30 -18.23
CA LYS A 68 -1.33 9.07 -18.32
C LYS A 68 -0.62 9.40 -17.02
N LYS A 69 -0.92 10.55 -16.38
CA LYS A 69 -0.37 10.92 -15.08
C LYS A 69 -0.64 9.86 -14.01
N ILE A 70 -1.88 9.37 -13.92
CA ILE A 70 -2.26 8.32 -12.97
C ILE A 70 -1.48 7.03 -13.26
N GLU A 71 -1.38 6.64 -14.53
CA GLU A 71 -0.65 5.45 -14.94
C GLU A 71 0.84 5.53 -14.56
N ASP A 72 1.47 6.68 -14.82
CA ASP A 72 2.89 6.92 -14.52
C ASP A 72 3.15 6.93 -13.00
N PHE A 73 2.27 7.56 -12.22
CA PHE A 73 2.35 7.51 -10.76
C PHE A 73 2.28 6.07 -10.22
N LEU A 74 1.34 5.28 -10.72
CA LEU A 74 1.21 3.88 -10.28
C LEU A 74 2.41 3.01 -10.66
N LYS A 75 3.04 3.28 -11.83
CA LYS A 75 4.29 2.63 -12.23
C LYS A 75 5.47 3.02 -11.34
N GLN A 76 5.53 4.28 -10.90
CA GLN A 76 6.54 4.72 -9.93
C GLN A 76 6.35 4.03 -8.59
N CYS A 77 5.11 3.90 -8.09
CA CYS A 77 4.82 3.15 -6.87
C CYS A 77 5.33 1.71 -6.96
N GLU A 78 5.08 1.03 -8.09
CA GLU A 78 5.58 -0.33 -8.32
C GLU A 78 7.10 -0.39 -8.35
N ALA A 79 7.75 0.47 -9.12
CA ALA A 79 9.21 0.50 -9.21
C ALA A 79 9.87 0.74 -7.84
N TYR A 80 9.27 1.60 -7.02
CA TYR A 80 9.75 1.90 -5.69
C TYR A 80 9.53 0.73 -4.72
N SER A 81 8.36 0.08 -4.81
CA SER A 81 8.05 -1.14 -4.07
C SER A 81 9.04 -2.27 -4.36
N LEU A 82 9.33 -2.51 -5.64
CA LEU A 82 10.31 -3.50 -6.06
C LEU A 82 11.74 -3.17 -5.57
N LYS A 83 12.12 -1.89 -5.62
CA LYS A 83 13.43 -1.43 -5.14
C LYS A 83 13.61 -1.67 -3.64
N LEU A 84 12.54 -1.53 -2.85
CA LEU A 84 12.56 -1.71 -1.40
C LEU A 84 12.19 -3.12 -0.94
N GLY A 85 11.81 -4.01 -1.86
CA GLY A 85 11.34 -5.36 -1.52
C GLY A 85 10.01 -5.36 -0.74
N VAL A 86 9.16 -4.35 -0.93
CA VAL A 86 7.91 -4.16 -0.16
C VAL A 86 6.71 -4.47 -1.02
N ASP A 87 5.83 -5.35 -0.55
CA ASP A 87 4.58 -5.66 -1.24
C ASP A 87 3.51 -4.57 -1.05
N LEU A 88 2.94 -4.11 -2.17
CA LEU A 88 1.86 -3.14 -2.17
C LEU A 88 0.51 -3.80 -1.90
N GLN A 89 0.02 -3.66 -0.68
CA GLN A 89 -1.31 -4.14 -0.30
C GLN A 89 -2.41 -3.18 -0.77
N CYS A 90 -3.66 -3.68 -0.89
CA CYS A 90 -4.81 -2.88 -1.31
C CYS A 90 -5.04 -1.63 -0.44
N GLY A 91 -4.78 -1.71 0.87
CA GLY A 91 -4.87 -0.59 1.79
C GLY A 91 -3.88 0.52 1.46
N THR A 92 -2.61 0.15 1.28
CA THR A 92 -1.52 1.06 0.86
C THR A 92 -1.82 1.71 -0.48
N MET A 93 -2.29 0.92 -1.47
CA MET A 93 -2.67 1.42 -2.80
C MET A 93 -3.79 2.45 -2.74
N ARG A 94 -4.79 2.25 -1.87
CA ARG A 94 -5.87 3.22 -1.66
C ARG A 94 -5.37 4.52 -1.05
N ALA A 95 -4.48 4.43 -0.07
CA ALA A 95 -3.91 5.59 0.61
C ALA A 95 -3.01 6.40 -0.34
N LEU A 96 -2.10 5.74 -1.05
CA LEU A 96 -1.27 6.32 -2.11
C LEU A 96 -2.11 7.08 -3.13
N TYR A 97 -3.14 6.44 -3.67
CA TYR A 97 -3.99 7.06 -4.67
C TYR A 97 -4.84 8.21 -4.12
N LYS A 98 -5.30 8.10 -2.86
CA LYS A 98 -6.02 9.18 -2.19
C LYS A 98 -5.15 10.43 -2.04
N ASP A 99 -3.91 10.26 -1.59
CA ASP A 99 -2.97 11.35 -1.40
C ASP A 99 -2.53 11.96 -2.75
N PHE A 100 -2.22 11.15 -3.75
CA PHE A 100 -1.97 11.61 -5.12
C PHE A 100 -3.12 12.48 -5.66
N LYS A 101 -4.36 12.03 -5.45
CA LYS A 101 -5.55 12.76 -5.91
C LYS A 101 -5.81 14.06 -5.15
N SER A 102 -5.39 14.16 -3.89
CA SER A 102 -5.60 15.36 -3.06
C SER A 102 -4.77 16.55 -3.52
N GLY A 103 -3.63 16.29 -4.18
CA GLY A 103 -2.69 17.34 -4.59
C GLY A 103 -1.97 18.05 -3.42
N ASN A 104 -2.04 17.48 -2.20
CA ASN A 104 -1.50 18.11 -0.99
C ASN A 104 0.00 17.91 -0.79
N TYR A 105 0.70 17.30 -1.74
CA TYR A 105 2.12 16.97 -1.67
C TYR A 105 2.91 17.72 -2.73
N SER A 106 4.14 18.08 -2.41
CA SER A 106 5.04 18.82 -3.29
C SER A 106 5.53 17.97 -4.46
N SER A 107 5.58 16.64 -4.29
CA SER A 107 5.99 15.70 -5.33
C SER A 107 5.33 14.32 -5.19
N GLU A 108 5.30 13.58 -6.31
CA GLU A 108 4.84 12.18 -6.31
C GLU A 108 5.79 11.28 -5.50
N ALA A 109 7.09 11.60 -5.49
CA ALA A 109 8.09 10.89 -4.70
C ALA A 109 7.81 10.97 -3.19
N GLU A 110 7.41 12.13 -2.68
CA GLU A 110 7.05 12.32 -1.28
C GLU A 110 5.87 11.44 -0.85
N ILE A 111 4.84 11.34 -1.71
CA ILE A 111 3.69 10.45 -1.45
C ILE A 111 4.13 8.99 -1.39
N ILE A 112 4.94 8.59 -2.37
CA ILE A 112 5.43 7.20 -2.49
C ILE A 112 6.29 6.86 -1.28
N GLU A 113 7.24 7.73 -0.92
CA GLU A 113 8.12 7.53 0.22
C GLU A 113 7.33 7.42 1.53
N LYS A 114 6.38 8.33 1.77
CA LYS A 114 5.51 8.29 2.94
C LYS A 114 4.78 6.95 3.07
N TRP A 115 4.14 6.46 2.01
CA TRP A 115 3.26 5.30 2.11
C TRP A 115 3.98 3.95 1.96
N ILE A 116 5.07 3.90 1.22
CA ILE A 116 5.84 2.66 1.05
C ILE A 116 6.82 2.48 2.20
N THR A 117 7.40 3.55 2.76
CA THR A 117 8.26 3.47 3.94
C THR A 117 7.47 3.31 5.25
N ILE A 118 6.27 3.89 5.34
CA ILE A 118 5.35 3.70 6.49
C ILE A 118 4.54 2.40 6.34
N SER A 119 4.37 1.89 5.12
CA SER A 119 3.79 0.56 4.95
C SER A 119 4.58 -0.46 5.75
N PRO A 120 3.89 -1.37 6.45
CA PRO A 120 4.54 -2.36 7.31
C PRO A 120 5.39 -3.39 6.55
N GLY A 121 6.04 -2.99 5.45
CA GLY A 121 7.03 -3.73 4.69
C GLY A 121 8.47 -3.48 5.16
N ASN A 122 8.76 -2.28 5.70
CA ASN A 122 9.98 -2.02 6.48
C ASN A 122 9.74 -2.35 7.95
N GLY A 123 8.96 -3.38 8.20
CA GLY A 123 8.71 -3.87 9.54
C GLY A 123 9.98 -4.48 10.10
N ASP A 124 10.27 -4.15 11.30
CA ASP A 124 11.20 -4.85 12.15
C ASP A 124 10.88 -6.35 12.09
N TYR A 125 11.68 -7.12 11.39
CA TYR A 125 11.60 -8.57 11.38
C TYR A 125 12.42 -9.11 12.53
N TRP A 126 11.86 -10.08 13.22
CA TRP A 126 12.43 -10.60 14.45
C TRP A 126 12.43 -12.13 14.41
N ARG A 127 13.50 -12.71 14.92
CA ARG A 127 13.62 -14.15 15.14
C ARG A 127 13.58 -14.40 16.63
N SER A 128 12.69 -15.27 17.09
CA SER A 128 12.67 -15.72 18.48
C SER A 128 13.78 -16.74 18.76
N TYR A 129 14.06 -16.94 20.01
CA TYR A 129 15.06 -17.89 20.51
C TYR A 129 14.82 -19.36 20.07
N ASP A 130 13.61 -19.70 19.65
CA ASP A 130 13.17 -21.01 19.15
C ASP A 130 13.00 -21.02 17.62
N ASP A 131 13.67 -20.10 16.92
CA ASP A 131 13.75 -20.01 15.46
C ASP A 131 12.42 -19.74 14.73
N HIS A 132 11.44 -19.14 15.42
CA HIS A 132 10.25 -18.63 14.75
C HIS A 132 10.45 -17.18 14.31
N PHE A 133 9.79 -16.83 13.20
CA PHE A 133 9.94 -15.53 12.58
C PHE A 133 8.67 -14.71 12.73
N TYR A 134 8.86 -13.43 13.05
CA TYR A 134 7.79 -12.49 13.35
C TYR A 134 8.04 -11.16 12.69
N LYS A 135 6.94 -10.43 12.46
CA LYS A 135 6.95 -9.05 12.03
C LYS A 135 6.37 -8.19 13.14
N LYS A 136 7.16 -7.27 13.69
CA LYS A 136 6.65 -6.25 14.61
C LYS A 136 5.76 -5.27 13.84
N LEU A 137 4.52 -5.09 14.29
CA LEU A 137 3.53 -4.23 13.64
C LEU A 137 3.51 -2.83 14.24
N CYS A 138 3.46 -2.75 15.57
CA CYS A 138 3.44 -1.48 16.29
C CYS A 138 3.73 -1.68 17.77
N ILE A 139 3.83 -0.56 18.50
CA ILE A 139 3.77 -0.53 19.95
C ILE A 139 2.42 0.06 20.35
N ALA A 140 1.65 -0.67 21.13
CA ALA A 140 0.37 -0.24 21.70
C ALA A 140 0.54 0.15 23.16
N THR A 141 -0.21 1.15 23.61
CA THR A 141 -0.29 1.54 25.02
C THR A 141 -1.57 0.96 25.63
N ASP A 142 -1.48 0.43 26.83
CA ASP A 142 -2.63 -0.05 27.58
C ASP A 142 -3.58 1.11 27.89
N SER A 143 -4.85 0.99 27.53
CA SER A 143 -5.84 2.04 27.76
C SER A 143 -6.19 2.24 29.24
N ALA A 144 -6.01 1.20 30.07
CA ALA A 144 -6.25 1.26 31.50
C ALA A 144 -5.01 1.70 32.30
N ASN A 145 -3.80 1.51 31.75
CA ASN A 145 -2.55 1.93 32.35
C ASN A 145 -1.58 2.45 31.29
N MET A 146 -1.53 3.75 31.13
CA MET A 146 -0.71 4.44 30.12
C MET A 146 0.81 4.22 30.23
N GLU A 147 1.29 3.69 31.35
CA GLU A 147 2.70 3.35 31.53
C GLU A 147 3.04 2.00 30.89
N LYS A 148 2.05 1.10 30.75
CA LYS A 148 2.24 -0.21 30.14
C LYS A 148 2.20 -0.13 28.63
N LYS A 149 3.23 -0.67 28.00
CA LYS A 149 3.33 -0.76 26.52
C LYS A 149 3.48 -2.20 26.09
N TYR A 150 2.87 -2.53 24.96
CA TYR A 150 2.91 -3.86 24.36
C TYR A 150 3.46 -3.77 22.95
N VAL A 151 4.34 -4.67 22.58
CA VAL A 151 4.69 -4.90 21.17
C VAL A 151 3.60 -5.77 20.56
N ILE A 152 3.02 -5.30 19.46
CA ILE A 152 2.09 -6.05 18.63
C ILE A 152 2.89 -6.61 17.47
N TYR A 153 2.84 -7.93 17.28
CA TYR A 153 3.64 -8.61 16.26
C TYR A 153 2.85 -9.74 15.62
N GLN A 154 3.22 -10.11 14.41
CA GLN A 154 2.55 -11.13 13.61
C GLN A 154 3.53 -12.27 13.30
N GLU A 155 3.07 -13.48 13.48
CA GLU A 155 3.75 -14.70 13.07
C GLU A 155 3.83 -14.76 11.53
N LEU A 156 5.03 -14.96 10.96
CA LEU A 156 5.23 -14.95 9.51
C LEU A 156 4.87 -16.28 8.84
N PHE A 157 4.99 -17.36 9.58
CA PHE A 157 4.70 -18.71 9.11
C PHE A 157 3.64 -19.38 10.00
N GLY A 158 2.95 -20.36 9.48
CA GLY A 158 1.89 -21.05 10.20
C GLY A 158 0.54 -20.34 10.09
N TYR A 159 -0.08 -20.02 11.21
CA TYR A 159 -1.43 -19.44 11.24
C TYR A 159 -1.48 -17.92 11.07
N SER A 160 -0.33 -17.26 10.89
CA SER A 160 -0.21 -15.79 10.77
C SER A 160 -0.92 -15.03 11.90
N ARG A 161 -0.86 -15.54 13.12
CA ARG A 161 -1.53 -14.96 14.29
C ARG A 161 -0.93 -13.60 14.64
N ILE A 162 -1.79 -12.69 15.06
CA ILE A 162 -1.37 -11.41 15.66
C ILE A 162 -1.32 -11.62 17.16
N LEU A 163 -0.18 -11.32 17.74
CA LEU A 163 0.14 -11.54 19.15
C LEU A 163 0.52 -10.21 19.81
N SER A 164 0.47 -10.18 21.13
CA SER A 164 0.94 -9.03 21.92
C SER A 164 1.80 -9.51 23.08
N MET A 165 2.82 -8.74 23.43
CA MET A 165 3.72 -9.01 24.55
C MET A 165 4.13 -7.69 25.19
N PRO A 166 4.28 -7.64 26.55
CA PRO A 166 4.88 -6.48 27.20
C PRO A 166 6.21 -6.09 26.56
N ILE A 167 6.48 -4.79 26.44
CA ILE A 167 7.67 -4.29 25.73
C ILE A 167 8.96 -4.78 26.39
N GLU A 168 8.97 -4.88 27.71
CA GLU A 168 10.08 -5.37 28.51
C GLU A 168 10.39 -6.84 28.20
N ASP A 169 9.35 -7.66 28.03
CA ASP A 169 9.49 -9.09 27.71
C ASP A 169 9.94 -9.28 26.27
N PHE A 170 9.46 -8.43 25.34
CA PHE A 170 9.83 -8.55 23.93
C PHE A 170 11.31 -8.27 23.70
N TYR A 171 11.85 -7.22 24.32
CA TYR A 171 13.27 -6.86 24.21
C TYR A 171 14.13 -7.48 25.31
N GLY A 172 13.52 -8.24 26.21
CA GLY A 172 14.17 -8.91 27.32
C GLY A 172 14.93 -10.16 26.93
N ASP A 173 15.51 -10.76 27.96
CA ASP A 173 16.21 -12.02 27.85
C ASP A 173 15.30 -13.19 28.30
N VAL A 174 15.66 -14.41 27.89
CA VAL A 174 14.99 -15.64 28.30
C VAL A 174 16.05 -16.70 28.64
N GLU A 175 15.79 -17.50 29.65
CA GLU A 175 16.61 -18.67 29.93
C GLU A 175 16.17 -19.82 29.01
N TYR A 176 17.09 -20.28 28.17
CA TYR A 176 16.85 -21.38 27.24
C TYR A 176 18.07 -22.32 27.23
N ASN A 177 17.83 -23.60 27.51
CA ASN A 177 18.86 -24.64 27.63
C ASN A 177 20.02 -24.26 28.60
N GLY A 178 19.68 -23.62 29.73
CA GLY A 178 20.64 -23.19 30.75
C GLY A 178 21.50 -21.98 30.34
N ARG A 179 21.13 -21.24 29.31
CA ARG A 179 21.76 -20.02 28.87
C ARG A 179 20.77 -18.87 28.84
N VAL A 180 21.22 -17.70 29.21
CA VAL A 180 20.46 -16.45 29.07
C VAL A 180 20.73 -15.89 27.68
N ILE A 181 19.70 -15.79 26.87
CA ILE A 181 19.76 -15.29 25.49
C ILE A 181 18.64 -14.31 25.22
N LYS A 182 18.76 -13.48 24.18
CA LYS A 182 17.67 -12.60 23.75
C LYS A 182 16.44 -13.38 23.37
N ARG A 183 15.27 -12.96 23.86
CA ARG A 183 13.99 -13.56 23.50
C ARG A 183 13.69 -13.38 22.02
N PHE A 184 13.97 -12.19 21.48
CA PHE A 184 13.90 -11.89 20.06
C PHE A 184 15.16 -11.15 19.60
N GLU A 185 15.63 -11.50 18.43
CA GLU A 185 16.72 -10.81 17.73
C GLU A 185 16.18 -10.15 16.47
N GLU A 186 16.53 -8.88 16.25
CA GLU A 186 16.19 -8.18 15.03
C GLU A 186 16.93 -8.78 13.84
N ILE A 187 16.20 -9.05 12.77
CA ILE A 187 16.77 -9.53 11.51
C ILE A 187 17.05 -8.33 10.63
N PRO A 188 18.30 -8.10 10.21
CA PRO A 188 18.61 -7.05 9.27
C PRO A 188 17.75 -7.14 8.01
N SER A 189 17.27 -5.99 7.50
CA SER A 189 16.34 -5.90 6.37
C SER A 189 16.84 -6.62 5.10
N GLU A 190 18.13 -6.71 4.91
CA GLU A 190 18.79 -7.45 3.82
C GLU A 190 18.57 -8.97 3.88
N PHE A 191 18.35 -9.53 5.08
CA PHE A 191 18.03 -10.95 5.25
C PHE A 191 16.51 -11.22 5.28
N ALA A 192 15.71 -10.21 5.56
CA ALA A 192 14.25 -10.33 5.53
C ALA A 192 13.68 -10.55 4.11
N LEU A 193 14.48 -10.35 3.08
CA LEU A 193 14.15 -10.64 1.69
C LEU A 193 14.05 -12.14 1.37
N TRP A 194 14.51 -13.01 2.28
CA TRP A 194 14.54 -14.46 2.11
C TRP A 194 13.51 -15.18 3.00
N LEU A 195 12.73 -14.44 3.78
CA LEU A 195 11.64 -14.90 4.64
C LEU A 195 10.28 -14.71 3.95
#